data_edc4e32a09925d04e4465f1c39210fe9
#
_entry.id   edc4e32a09925d04e4465f1c39210fe9
#
_cell.length_a   1.000
_cell.length_b   1.000
_cell.length_c   1.000
_cell.angle_alpha   90.00
_cell.angle_beta   90.00
_cell.angle_gamma   90.00
#
_symmetry.space_group_name_H-M   'P 1'
#
loop_
_entity.id
_entity.type
_entity.pdbx_description
1 polymer ?
#
loop_
_entity_poly.entity_id
_entity_poly.type
_entity_poly.pdbx_seq_one_letter_code
_entity_poly.pdbx_strand_id
1 'polypeptide(L)'
;IRTLSAIISTVVISVALVVTFVDLPAGVLRSLQGPVAVSPSVQVVPAEPDQILVCMGSAISLSAQGATAVSYGPASDVVAGSGPLKGVLSETNLLDGFSLESALSQDLPTLITQSVDAGPLAATSSQVLNNPNVRGLAMAECTSPTAEAWLVGGHTTTGRQTALSLTNPGEVSASVNLEIYGTQGIITTSLGQGILVAPGSQRVLSLAGLAPDESAPVVRVTTDGAGVVATLHYSIVRGLEADGLSVITSQEAPSVLRVIPGLFAPEDDVLGSLRTKEGYGDI
;
A
#
# COMPACT_ATOMS: atom_id res chain seq x y z
N ILE A 1 81.41 6.76 -2.37
CA ILE A 1 79.96 6.48 -2.16
C ILE A 1 79.11 7.61 -2.76
N ARG A 2 79.45 8.92 -2.54
CA ARG A 2 78.66 10.04 -3.08
C ARG A 2 78.72 10.16 -4.60
N THR A 3 79.77 9.81 -5.25
CA THR A 3 79.91 9.86 -6.71
C THR A 3 79.13 8.72 -7.41
N LEU A 4 79.11 7.53 -6.78
CA LEU A 4 78.35 6.37 -7.31
C LEU A 4 76.86 6.63 -7.24
N SER A 5 76.34 7.28 -6.19
CA SER A 5 74.99 7.66 -6.03
C SER A 5 74.48 8.68 -7.07
N ALA A 6 75.33 9.64 -7.42
CA ALA A 6 75.04 10.66 -8.42
C ALA A 6 74.94 10.03 -9.85
N ILE A 7 75.84 9.08 -10.16
CA ILE A 7 75.83 8.35 -11.47
C ILE A 7 74.55 7.51 -11.61
N ILE A 8 74.20 6.79 -10.55
CA ILE A 8 72.94 5.99 -10.56
C ILE A 8 71.71 6.88 -10.75
N SER A 9 71.67 8.00 -10.04
CA SER A 9 70.54 8.96 -10.16
C SER A 9 70.41 9.56 -11.56
N THR A 10 71.54 9.91 -12.20
CA THR A 10 71.51 10.44 -13.58
C THR A 10 71.10 9.40 -14.60
N VAL A 11 71.53 8.14 -14.45
CA VAL A 11 71.14 7.04 -15.33
C VAL A 11 69.64 6.74 -15.21
N VAL A 12 69.10 6.71 -14.00
CA VAL A 12 67.65 6.47 -13.79
C VAL A 12 66.79 7.62 -14.40
N ILE A 13 67.23 8.86 -14.24
CA ILE A 13 66.52 10.01 -14.84
C ILE A 13 66.63 9.97 -16.37
N SER A 14 67.74 9.59 -16.94
CA SER A 14 67.90 9.46 -18.39
C SER A 14 67.05 8.35 -18.96
N VAL A 15 66.94 7.21 -18.31
CA VAL A 15 66.07 6.10 -18.73
C VAL A 15 64.62 6.50 -18.64
N ALA A 16 64.18 7.18 -17.59
CA ALA A 16 62.83 7.70 -17.44
C ALA A 16 62.46 8.71 -18.53
N LEU A 17 63.39 9.61 -18.90
CA LEU A 17 63.17 10.60 -19.98
C LEU A 17 63.09 9.91 -21.36
N VAL A 18 63.86 8.90 -21.63
CA VAL A 18 63.78 8.16 -22.90
C VAL A 18 62.46 7.40 -23.04
N VAL A 19 61.96 6.86 -21.96
CA VAL A 19 60.64 6.17 -21.97
C VAL A 19 59.46 7.14 -22.26
N THR A 20 59.60 8.43 -21.87
CA THR A 20 58.56 9.43 -22.11
C THR A 20 58.56 10.01 -23.54
N PHE A 21 59.69 9.91 -24.27
CA PHE A 21 59.83 10.46 -25.64
C PHE A 21 59.86 9.40 -26.75
N VAL A 22 59.88 8.12 -26.43
CA VAL A 22 59.80 7.07 -27.43
C VAL A 22 58.36 6.60 -27.54
N ASP A 23 57.74 6.86 -28.69
CA ASP A 23 56.46 6.24 -29.05
C ASP A 23 56.63 4.73 -29.15
N LEU A 24 56.41 4.02 -28.08
CA LEU A 24 56.42 2.59 -28.05
C LEU A 24 55.23 2.09 -28.88
N PRO A 25 55.41 1.21 -29.84
CA PRO A 25 54.29 0.66 -30.63
C PRO A 25 53.29 0.04 -29.65
N ALA A 26 51.98 0.34 -29.85
CA ALA A 26 50.86 -0.03 -28.96
C ALA A 26 50.87 -1.54 -28.55
N GLY A 27 51.55 -2.37 -29.32
CA GLY A 27 51.74 -3.82 -29.02
C GLY A 27 52.61 -4.10 -27.81
N VAL A 28 53.60 -3.23 -27.51
CA VAL A 28 54.54 -3.48 -26.38
C VAL A 28 53.87 -3.08 -25.04
N LEU A 29 53.06 -2.04 -25.05
CA LEU A 29 52.29 -1.62 -23.86
C LEU A 29 51.21 -2.70 -23.52
N ARG A 30 50.66 -3.37 -24.49
CA ARG A 30 49.65 -4.45 -24.28
C ARG A 30 50.26 -5.70 -23.63
N SER A 31 51.54 -5.99 -23.84
CA SER A 31 52.21 -7.14 -23.22
C SER A 31 52.62 -6.92 -21.75
N LEU A 32 52.60 -5.64 -21.30
CA LEU A 32 52.86 -5.29 -19.92
C LEU A 32 51.59 -5.19 -19.06
N GLN A 33 50.46 -5.15 -19.72
CA GLN A 33 49.18 -5.30 -19.04
C GLN A 33 48.91 -6.80 -18.85
N GLY A 34 49.09 -7.30 -17.65
CA GLY A 34 48.65 -8.63 -17.27
C GLY A 34 47.21 -8.87 -17.66
N PRO A 35 46.77 -10.14 -17.76
CA PRO A 35 45.40 -10.42 -18.10
C PRO A 35 44.47 -9.64 -17.16
N VAL A 36 43.72 -8.70 -17.71
CA VAL A 36 42.63 -8.03 -16.98
C VAL A 36 41.67 -9.15 -16.62
N ALA A 37 41.66 -9.54 -15.36
CA ALA A 37 40.65 -10.43 -14.85
C ALA A 37 39.30 -9.70 -14.99
N VAL A 38 38.64 -9.93 -16.11
CA VAL A 38 37.23 -9.58 -16.28
C VAL A 38 36.48 -10.49 -15.32
N SER A 39 36.17 -9.99 -14.14
CA SER A 39 35.21 -10.66 -13.28
C SER A 39 33.95 -10.84 -14.12
N PRO A 40 33.46 -12.07 -14.33
CA PRO A 40 32.17 -12.26 -15.00
C PRO A 40 31.13 -11.59 -14.10
N SER A 41 30.79 -10.35 -14.39
CA SER A 41 29.60 -9.74 -13.80
C SER A 41 28.41 -10.43 -14.43
N VAL A 42 27.93 -11.48 -13.82
CA VAL A 42 26.60 -12.00 -14.10
C VAL A 42 25.65 -10.90 -13.60
N GLN A 43 25.12 -10.12 -14.52
CA GLN A 43 24.05 -9.21 -14.22
C GLN A 43 22.82 -10.09 -13.93
N VAL A 44 22.58 -10.33 -12.65
CA VAL A 44 21.32 -10.94 -12.21
C VAL A 44 20.25 -9.85 -12.40
N VAL A 45 19.47 -9.98 -13.44
CA VAL A 45 18.23 -9.21 -13.57
C VAL A 45 17.21 -9.93 -12.69
N PRO A 46 16.76 -9.33 -11.58
CA PRO A 46 15.68 -9.93 -10.79
C PRO A 46 14.49 -10.16 -11.70
N ALA A 47 13.87 -11.33 -11.62
CA ALA A 47 12.57 -11.54 -12.25
C ALA A 47 11.59 -10.53 -11.65
N GLU A 48 10.81 -9.86 -12.48
CA GLU A 48 9.74 -9.02 -11.99
C GLU A 48 8.71 -9.90 -11.28
N PRO A 49 8.26 -9.52 -10.08
CA PRO A 49 7.29 -10.30 -9.33
C PRO A 49 5.93 -10.28 -10.04
N ASP A 50 5.14 -11.32 -9.82
CA ASP A 50 3.75 -11.35 -10.25
C ASP A 50 2.98 -10.16 -9.68
N GLN A 51 2.01 -9.66 -10.45
CA GLN A 51 1.10 -8.62 -10.00
C GLN A 51 0.10 -9.23 -9.01
N ILE A 52 -0.05 -8.58 -7.87
CA ILE A 52 -0.95 -9.02 -6.81
C ILE A 52 -1.92 -7.88 -6.49
N LEU A 53 -3.22 -8.17 -6.56
CA LEU A 53 -4.29 -7.30 -6.07
C LEU A 53 -5.08 -8.00 -4.98
N VAL A 54 -5.45 -7.26 -3.97
CA VAL A 54 -6.34 -7.71 -2.89
C VAL A 54 -7.61 -6.88 -2.96
N CYS A 55 -8.72 -7.57 -3.14
CA CYS A 55 -10.05 -6.98 -3.13
C CYS A 55 -10.62 -7.03 -1.70
N MET A 56 -11.49 -6.10 -1.36
CA MET A 56 -12.20 -6.19 -0.10
C MET A 56 -12.99 -7.50 -0.05
N GLY A 57 -13.03 -8.14 1.11
CA GLY A 57 -13.99 -9.20 1.41
C GLY A 57 -15.38 -8.63 1.62
N SER A 58 -16.17 -9.26 2.48
CA SER A 58 -17.44 -8.68 2.92
C SER A 58 -17.25 -7.36 3.63
N ALA A 59 -18.25 -6.53 3.57
CA ALA A 59 -18.27 -5.28 4.34
C ALA A 59 -18.18 -5.58 5.84
N ILE A 60 -17.32 -4.85 6.52
CA ILE A 60 -17.06 -5.01 7.94
C ILE A 60 -17.67 -3.84 8.69
N SER A 61 -18.40 -4.12 9.75
CA SER A 61 -18.80 -3.15 10.75
C SER A 61 -18.41 -3.66 12.13
N LEU A 62 -18.37 -2.78 13.11
CA LEU A 62 -18.05 -3.14 14.48
C LEU A 62 -19.35 -3.48 15.24
N SER A 63 -19.29 -4.42 16.18
CA SER A 63 -20.41 -4.69 17.08
C SER A 63 -20.79 -3.42 17.85
N ALA A 64 -22.00 -3.39 18.41
CA ALA A 64 -22.50 -2.25 19.19
C ALA A 64 -21.56 -1.85 20.35
N GLN A 65 -20.77 -2.79 20.87
CA GLN A 65 -19.75 -2.55 21.88
C GLN A 65 -18.40 -2.14 21.30
N GLY A 66 -18.27 -2.06 19.97
CA GLY A 66 -17.04 -1.64 19.28
C GLY A 66 -15.86 -2.63 19.41
N ALA A 67 -16.05 -3.77 20.06
CA ALA A 67 -14.98 -4.70 20.40
C ALA A 67 -14.78 -5.82 19.37
N THR A 68 -15.80 -6.13 18.57
CA THR A 68 -15.76 -7.24 17.62
C THR A 68 -16.15 -6.76 16.23
N ALA A 69 -15.35 -7.09 15.24
CA ALA A 69 -15.71 -6.89 13.84
C ALA A 69 -16.72 -7.96 13.42
N VAL A 70 -17.71 -7.55 12.68
CA VAL A 70 -18.76 -8.42 12.12
C VAL A 70 -18.79 -8.17 10.63
N SER A 71 -18.71 -9.25 9.84
CA SER A 71 -18.96 -9.16 8.40
C SER A 71 -20.45 -9.22 8.09
N TYR A 72 -20.84 -8.54 7.04
CA TYR A 72 -22.22 -8.45 6.60
C TYR A 72 -22.36 -8.87 5.15
N GLY A 73 -23.26 -9.82 4.94
CA GLY A 73 -23.62 -10.32 3.63
C GLY A 73 -22.62 -11.29 3.01
N PRO A 74 -22.83 -11.69 1.75
CA PRO A 74 -21.91 -12.53 1.01
C PRO A 74 -20.61 -11.78 0.71
N ALA A 75 -19.58 -12.50 0.27
CA ALA A 75 -18.38 -11.89 -0.27
C ALA A 75 -18.73 -10.85 -1.36
N SER A 76 -17.90 -9.84 -1.51
CA SER A 76 -18.08 -8.82 -2.55
C SER A 76 -17.96 -9.45 -3.94
N ASP A 77 -18.77 -8.97 -4.88
CA ASP A 77 -18.60 -9.30 -6.29
C ASP A 77 -17.32 -8.66 -6.81
N VAL A 78 -16.45 -9.46 -7.41
CA VAL A 78 -15.18 -9.00 -7.96
C VAL A 78 -15.23 -9.03 -9.47
N VAL A 79 -14.83 -7.91 -10.08
CA VAL A 79 -14.63 -7.80 -11.52
C VAL A 79 -13.18 -7.47 -11.78
N ALA A 80 -12.49 -8.37 -12.46
CA ALA A 80 -11.08 -8.19 -12.82
C ALA A 80 -10.91 -8.15 -14.34
N GLY A 81 -9.96 -7.36 -14.80
CA GLY A 81 -9.57 -7.27 -16.20
C GLY A 81 -8.06 -7.15 -16.33
N SER A 82 -7.49 -7.85 -17.32
CA SER A 82 -6.11 -7.67 -17.74
C SER A 82 -6.06 -6.89 -19.04
N GLY A 83 -4.90 -6.26 -19.32
CA GLY A 83 -4.63 -5.57 -20.59
C GLY A 83 -4.80 -6.48 -21.81
N PRO A 84 -4.42 -6.02 -23.02
CA PRO A 84 -4.68 -6.73 -24.28
C PRO A 84 -4.00 -8.10 -24.37
N LEU A 85 -3.05 -8.40 -23.49
CA LEU A 85 -2.40 -9.70 -23.39
C LEU A 85 -3.27 -10.59 -22.51
N LYS A 86 -3.65 -11.75 -23.05
CA LYS A 86 -4.41 -12.76 -22.32
C LYS A 86 -3.54 -13.37 -21.22
N GLY A 87 -3.60 -12.85 -20.02
CA GLY A 87 -2.98 -13.44 -18.84
C GLY A 87 -3.86 -14.53 -18.22
N VAL A 88 -3.24 -15.41 -17.45
CA VAL A 88 -3.96 -16.33 -16.57
C VAL A 88 -4.26 -15.58 -15.28
N LEU A 89 -5.52 -15.35 -14.98
CA LEU A 89 -5.94 -14.82 -13.69
C LEU A 89 -6.10 -15.99 -12.71
N SER A 90 -5.47 -15.85 -11.56
CA SER A 90 -5.70 -16.75 -10.43
C SER A 90 -6.44 -15.99 -9.35
N GLU A 91 -7.57 -16.52 -8.94
CA GLU A 91 -8.37 -15.97 -7.85
C GLU A 91 -8.29 -16.95 -6.67
N THR A 92 -7.85 -16.46 -5.54
CA THR A 92 -7.74 -17.25 -4.32
C THR A 92 -8.26 -16.46 -3.14
N ASN A 93 -9.19 -17.03 -2.40
CA ASN A 93 -9.64 -16.48 -1.14
C ASN A 93 -8.55 -16.72 -0.08
N LEU A 94 -8.26 -15.70 0.71
CA LEU A 94 -7.37 -15.84 1.87
C LEU A 94 -8.07 -16.65 2.96
N LEU A 95 -7.86 -17.97 2.95
CA LEU A 95 -8.64 -18.90 3.79
C LEU A 95 -8.03 -19.15 5.17
N ASP A 96 -6.71 -18.92 5.33
CA ASP A 96 -6.00 -19.32 6.54
C ASP A 96 -5.43 -18.11 7.28
N GLY A 97 -5.79 -17.95 8.53
CA GLY A 97 -5.15 -17.01 9.43
C GLY A 97 -6.00 -15.82 9.89
N PHE A 98 -7.31 -15.90 9.74
CA PHE A 98 -8.21 -14.93 10.33
C PHE A 98 -8.15 -15.02 11.86
N SER A 99 -7.46 -14.09 12.50
CA SER A 99 -7.34 -14.04 13.96
C SER A 99 -8.44 -13.21 14.62
N LEU A 100 -9.64 -13.26 14.08
CA LEU A 100 -10.85 -12.87 14.80
C LEU A 100 -11.50 -14.15 15.30
N GLU A 101 -11.57 -14.28 16.60
CA GLU A 101 -12.28 -15.39 17.21
C GLU A 101 -13.68 -15.50 16.60
N SER A 102 -13.88 -16.63 15.94
CA SER A 102 -15.13 -17.20 15.45
C SER A 102 -16.00 -16.39 14.47
N ALA A 103 -16.36 -17.07 13.42
CA ALA A 103 -17.51 -16.89 12.51
C ALA A 103 -17.32 -16.14 11.19
N LEU A 104 -16.11 -15.82 10.73
CA LEU A 104 -15.92 -15.06 9.49
C LEU A 104 -15.39 -15.92 8.32
N SER A 105 -15.73 -17.17 8.25
CA SER A 105 -15.12 -18.13 7.32
C SER A 105 -15.58 -18.04 5.84
N GLN A 106 -16.42 -17.08 5.47
CA GLN A 106 -16.90 -16.94 4.08
C GLN A 106 -16.68 -15.55 3.47
N ASP A 107 -16.08 -14.62 4.18
CA ASP A 107 -16.15 -13.21 3.84
C ASP A 107 -14.77 -12.55 3.73
N LEU A 108 -13.75 -13.36 3.47
CA LEU A 108 -12.36 -12.94 3.44
C LEU A 108 -12.03 -12.14 2.16
N PRO A 109 -11.00 -11.30 2.20
CA PRO A 109 -10.49 -10.63 1.03
C PRO A 109 -10.12 -11.62 -0.09
N THR A 110 -10.43 -11.26 -1.34
CA THR A 110 -10.06 -12.04 -2.51
C THR A 110 -8.70 -11.61 -3.02
N LEU A 111 -7.81 -12.56 -3.22
CA LEU A 111 -6.49 -12.35 -3.80
C LEU A 111 -6.53 -12.67 -5.30
N ILE A 112 -6.08 -11.72 -6.12
CA ILE A 112 -5.92 -11.89 -7.56
C ILE A 112 -4.44 -11.80 -7.89
N THR A 113 -3.91 -12.83 -8.55
CA THR A 113 -2.53 -12.87 -9.00
C THR A 113 -2.46 -13.01 -10.51
N GLN A 114 -1.52 -12.30 -11.12
CA GLN A 114 -1.27 -12.35 -12.56
C GLN A 114 0.22 -12.24 -12.83
N SER A 115 0.72 -13.05 -13.79
CA SER A 115 2.09 -12.89 -14.26
C SER A 115 2.32 -11.49 -14.83
N VAL A 116 3.46 -10.92 -14.54
CA VAL A 116 3.87 -9.59 -15.04
C VAL A 116 3.84 -9.51 -16.57
N ASP A 117 4.14 -10.61 -17.26
CA ASP A 117 4.13 -10.69 -18.73
C ASP A 117 2.71 -10.62 -19.33
N ALA A 118 1.68 -10.76 -18.52
CA ALA A 118 0.29 -10.76 -18.98
C ALA A 118 -0.30 -9.34 -19.20
N GLY A 119 0.47 -8.30 -18.90
CA GLY A 119 0.05 -6.90 -19.04
C GLY A 119 -0.56 -6.33 -17.77
N PRO A 120 -1.09 -5.10 -17.80
CA PRO A 120 -1.62 -4.45 -16.60
C PRO A 120 -2.86 -5.15 -16.07
N LEU A 121 -2.90 -5.34 -14.76
CA LEU A 121 -4.03 -5.91 -14.02
C LEU A 121 -4.79 -4.79 -13.30
N ALA A 122 -6.13 -4.79 -13.44
CA ALA A 122 -7.03 -3.94 -12.67
C ALA A 122 -8.23 -4.75 -12.21
N ALA A 123 -8.71 -4.48 -11.00
CA ALA A 123 -9.89 -5.12 -10.45
C ALA A 123 -10.64 -4.17 -9.52
N THR A 124 -11.95 -4.39 -9.43
CA THR A 124 -12.85 -3.71 -8.51
C THR A 124 -13.71 -4.72 -7.79
N SER A 125 -14.12 -4.38 -6.58
CA SER A 125 -15.06 -5.16 -5.80
C SER A 125 -16.27 -4.32 -5.42
N SER A 126 -17.44 -4.92 -5.38
CA SER A 126 -18.70 -4.26 -5.00
C SER A 126 -19.59 -5.17 -4.18
N GLN A 127 -20.34 -4.59 -3.27
CA GLN A 127 -21.31 -5.29 -2.45
C GLN A 127 -22.50 -4.39 -2.15
N VAL A 128 -23.71 -4.90 -2.35
CA VAL A 128 -24.96 -4.22 -1.99
C VAL A 128 -25.51 -4.86 -0.72
N LEU A 129 -25.72 -4.10 0.31
CA LEU A 129 -26.27 -4.54 1.57
C LEU A 129 -27.59 -3.85 1.88
N ASN A 130 -28.53 -4.63 2.40
CA ASN A 130 -29.81 -4.12 2.87
C ASN A 130 -30.29 -4.94 4.07
N ASN A 131 -29.69 -4.70 5.22
CA ASN A 131 -30.07 -5.35 6.46
C ASN A 131 -30.22 -4.29 7.60
N PRO A 132 -30.79 -4.66 8.75
CA PRO A 132 -31.04 -3.70 9.84
C PRO A 132 -29.79 -3.03 10.40
N ASN A 133 -28.62 -3.64 10.29
CA ASN A 133 -27.40 -3.14 10.91
C ASN A 133 -26.52 -2.37 9.91
N VAL A 134 -26.57 -2.74 8.63
CA VAL A 134 -25.75 -2.11 7.58
C VAL A 134 -26.54 -2.05 6.28
N ARG A 135 -26.58 -0.87 5.66
CA ARG A 135 -27.28 -0.65 4.39
C ARG A 135 -26.45 0.21 3.48
N GLY A 136 -26.38 -0.11 2.20
CA GLY A 136 -25.71 0.71 1.20
C GLY A 136 -25.01 -0.10 0.12
N LEU A 137 -24.30 0.63 -0.72
CA LEU A 137 -23.40 0.09 -1.74
C LEU A 137 -21.97 0.36 -1.27
N ALA A 138 -21.19 -0.70 -1.09
CA ALA A 138 -19.75 -0.61 -0.96
C ALA A 138 -19.10 -0.92 -2.31
N MET A 139 -18.26 -0.04 -2.80
CA MET A 139 -17.42 -0.25 -3.98
C MET A 139 -16.01 0.17 -3.66
N ALA A 140 -15.04 -0.62 -4.09
CA ALA A 140 -13.64 -0.32 -3.91
C ALA A 140 -12.81 -0.91 -5.06
N GLU A 141 -11.75 -0.22 -5.42
CA GLU A 141 -10.70 -0.82 -6.24
C GLU A 141 -9.95 -1.88 -5.43
N CYS A 142 -9.45 -2.90 -6.09
CA CYS A 142 -8.54 -3.86 -5.50
C CYS A 142 -7.13 -3.27 -5.57
N THR A 143 -6.39 -3.30 -4.47
CA THR A 143 -5.10 -2.63 -4.35
C THR A 143 -3.97 -3.62 -4.12
N SER A 144 -2.76 -3.26 -4.52
CA SER A 144 -1.56 -4.05 -4.26
C SER A 144 -1.08 -3.85 -2.81
N PRO A 145 -0.46 -4.86 -2.20
CA PRO A 145 0.16 -4.71 -0.89
C PRO A 145 1.34 -3.72 -0.98
N THR A 146 1.40 -2.80 -0.02
CA THR A 146 2.43 -1.75 0.03
C THR A 146 3.09 -1.69 1.40
N ALA A 147 4.32 -1.16 1.45
CA ALA A 147 5.00 -0.87 2.72
C ALA A 147 4.50 0.44 3.36
N GLU A 148 3.86 1.30 2.59
CA GLU A 148 3.25 2.54 3.08
C GLU A 148 1.91 2.76 2.38
N ALA A 149 0.87 3.10 3.15
CA ALA A 149 -0.46 3.43 2.65
C ALA A 149 -1.03 4.64 3.40
N TRP A 150 -1.80 5.45 2.69
CA TRP A 150 -2.50 6.59 3.26
C TRP A 150 -4.00 6.41 3.05
N LEU A 151 -4.76 6.45 4.14
CA LEU A 151 -6.20 6.31 4.15
C LEU A 151 -6.80 7.64 4.60
N VAL A 152 -7.62 8.24 3.75
CA VAL A 152 -8.20 9.57 4.00
C VAL A 152 -9.70 9.45 4.10
N GLY A 153 -10.24 9.61 5.29
CA GLY A 153 -11.68 9.57 5.55
C GLY A 153 -12.05 8.65 6.71
N GLY A 154 -13.34 8.31 6.77
CA GLY A 154 -13.91 7.65 7.92
C GLY A 154 -14.40 8.68 8.97
N HIS A 155 -14.90 8.18 10.09
CA HIS A 155 -15.46 9.00 11.15
C HIS A 155 -15.62 8.16 12.42
N THR A 156 -15.32 8.71 13.57
CA THR A 156 -15.37 7.97 14.84
C THR A 156 -16.27 8.60 15.91
N THR A 157 -17.05 9.62 15.53
CA THR A 157 -18.05 10.21 16.44
C THR A 157 -19.28 9.31 16.60
N THR A 158 -20.14 9.64 17.54
CA THR A 158 -21.36 8.88 17.84
C THR A 158 -22.22 8.63 16.59
N GLY A 159 -22.70 7.41 16.42
CA GLY A 159 -23.49 6.99 15.25
C GLY A 159 -22.67 6.71 14.00
N ARG A 160 -21.34 6.78 14.08
CA ARG A 160 -20.43 6.55 12.99
C ARG A 160 -19.34 5.58 13.41
N GLN A 161 -19.09 4.60 12.60
CA GLN A 161 -18.10 3.56 12.88
C GLN A 161 -17.13 3.43 11.73
N THR A 162 -15.85 3.34 12.07
CA THR A 162 -14.80 3.06 11.11
C THR A 162 -13.96 1.92 11.61
N ALA A 163 -13.89 0.85 10.84
CA ALA A 163 -13.01 -0.28 11.05
C ALA A 163 -11.83 -0.21 10.09
N LEU A 164 -10.61 -0.27 10.61
CA LEU A 164 -9.40 -0.41 9.82
C LEU A 164 -9.13 -1.89 9.59
N SER A 165 -9.06 -2.30 8.36
CA SER A 165 -8.66 -3.65 7.94
C SER A 165 -7.24 -3.63 7.39
N LEU A 166 -6.41 -4.54 7.88
CA LEU A 166 -5.03 -4.75 7.46
C LEU A 166 -4.90 -6.18 6.96
N THR A 167 -4.65 -6.36 5.67
CA THR A 167 -4.55 -7.68 5.03
C THR A 167 -3.12 -7.90 4.55
N ASN A 168 -2.52 -8.99 4.99
CA ASN A 168 -1.21 -9.44 4.54
C ASN A 168 -1.36 -10.64 3.59
N PRO A 169 -1.25 -10.43 2.27
CA PRO A 169 -1.33 -11.53 1.30
C PRO A 169 -0.02 -12.30 1.13
N GLY A 170 1.06 -11.83 1.76
CA GLY A 170 2.40 -12.39 1.62
C GLY A 170 2.64 -13.63 2.46
N GLU A 171 3.81 -14.21 2.31
CA GLU A 171 4.27 -15.40 3.05
C GLU A 171 5.05 -15.08 4.32
N VAL A 172 5.33 -13.78 4.56
CA VAL A 172 6.10 -13.29 5.71
C VAL A 172 5.21 -12.40 6.56
N SER A 173 5.35 -12.44 7.87
CA SER A 173 4.62 -11.56 8.78
C SER A 173 4.96 -10.09 8.53
N ALA A 174 3.98 -9.22 8.67
CA ALA A 174 4.13 -7.78 8.65
C ALA A 174 4.00 -7.22 10.07
N SER A 175 4.89 -6.29 10.43
CA SER A 175 4.77 -5.47 11.63
C SER A 175 4.30 -4.09 11.22
N VAL A 176 3.09 -3.72 11.60
CA VAL A 176 2.41 -2.50 11.14
C VAL A 176 2.46 -1.43 12.22
N ASN A 177 2.77 -0.21 11.78
CA ASN A 177 2.70 1.00 12.62
C ASN A 177 1.72 1.99 12.00
N LEU A 178 0.90 2.60 12.84
CA LEU A 178 -0.11 3.58 12.46
C LEU A 178 0.26 4.96 12.99
N GLU A 179 0.18 5.96 12.11
CA GLU A 179 0.16 7.37 12.47
C GLU A 179 -1.23 7.92 12.11
N ILE A 180 -1.92 8.50 13.08
CA ILE A 180 -3.27 9.00 12.87
C ILE A 180 -3.24 10.52 13.02
N TYR A 181 -3.79 11.20 12.02
CA TYR A 181 -3.94 12.64 11.99
C TYR A 181 -5.42 12.97 12.16
N GLY A 182 -5.74 13.70 13.19
CA GLY A 182 -7.08 14.20 13.47
C GLY A 182 -7.20 15.69 13.17
N THR A 183 -8.35 16.24 13.47
CA THR A 183 -8.66 17.67 13.29
C THR A 183 -7.76 18.62 14.10
N GLN A 184 -7.17 18.13 15.19
CA GLN A 184 -6.27 18.89 16.07
C GLN A 184 -4.77 18.54 15.85
N GLY A 185 -4.46 17.72 14.86
CA GLY A 185 -3.10 17.27 14.55
C GLY A 185 -2.87 15.79 14.79
N ILE A 186 -1.63 15.41 15.06
CA ILE A 186 -1.25 13.99 15.24
C ILE A 186 -1.81 13.44 16.54
N ILE A 187 -2.50 12.30 16.44
CA ILE A 187 -3.02 11.56 17.59
C ILE A 187 -2.00 10.51 17.98
N THR A 188 -1.41 10.68 19.16
CA THR A 188 -0.43 9.73 19.68
C THR A 188 -1.13 8.59 20.42
N THR A 189 -0.98 7.37 19.92
CA THR A 189 -1.50 6.16 20.55
C THR A 189 -0.46 5.03 20.51
N SER A 190 -0.25 4.35 21.63
CA SER A 190 0.62 3.18 21.70
C SER A 190 -0.02 1.94 21.08
N LEU A 191 -1.34 1.92 20.95
CA LEU A 191 -2.10 0.79 20.39
C LEU A 191 -1.93 0.65 18.87
N GLY A 192 -1.44 1.70 18.21
CA GLY A 192 -1.18 1.72 16.79
C GLY A 192 0.24 1.26 16.40
N GLN A 193 1.05 0.76 17.33
CA GLN A 193 2.45 0.40 17.08
C GLN A 193 2.69 -1.09 17.18
N GLY A 194 3.49 -1.64 16.27
CA GLY A 194 3.91 -3.05 16.30
C GLY A 194 2.75 -4.04 16.11
N ILE A 195 1.73 -3.69 15.34
CA ILE A 195 0.60 -4.58 15.07
C ILE A 195 1.08 -5.70 14.15
N LEU A 196 1.11 -6.92 14.67
CA LEU A 196 1.52 -8.08 13.90
C LEU A 196 0.36 -8.57 13.03
N VAL A 197 0.61 -8.70 11.70
CA VAL A 197 -0.29 -9.33 10.73
C VAL A 197 0.42 -10.56 10.16
N ALA A 198 -0.06 -11.73 10.50
CA ALA A 198 0.55 -13.00 10.07
C ALA A 198 0.40 -13.19 8.55
N PRO A 199 1.21 -14.07 7.94
CA PRO A 199 1.06 -14.43 6.53
C PRO A 199 -0.35 -14.91 6.20
N GLY A 200 -0.88 -14.49 5.05
CA GLY A 200 -2.21 -14.88 4.58
C GLY A 200 -3.35 -14.48 5.51
N SER A 201 -3.17 -13.45 6.36
CA SER A 201 -4.15 -13.09 7.37
C SER A 201 -4.64 -11.65 7.27
N GLN A 202 -5.77 -11.39 7.91
CA GLN A 202 -6.36 -10.06 8.05
C GLN A 202 -6.49 -9.70 9.53
N ARG A 203 -6.20 -8.44 9.89
CA ARG A 203 -6.47 -7.86 11.19
C ARG A 203 -7.44 -6.71 11.04
N VAL A 204 -8.47 -6.66 11.89
CA VAL A 204 -9.45 -5.57 11.91
C VAL A 204 -9.37 -4.85 13.24
N LEU A 205 -9.31 -3.52 13.19
CA LEU A 205 -9.16 -2.65 14.34
C LEU A 205 -10.27 -1.59 14.34
N SER A 206 -10.78 -1.25 15.52
CA SER A 206 -11.67 -0.11 15.67
C SER A 206 -10.87 1.19 15.60
N LEU A 207 -11.18 2.07 14.64
CA LEU A 207 -10.51 3.36 14.57
C LEU A 207 -10.92 4.26 15.75
N ALA A 208 -12.14 4.13 16.28
CA ALA A 208 -12.57 4.86 17.48
C ALA A 208 -11.77 4.48 18.74
N GLY A 209 -11.24 3.26 18.81
CA GLY A 209 -10.34 2.84 19.88
C GLY A 209 -8.94 3.45 19.80
N LEU A 210 -8.55 3.94 18.60
CA LEU A 210 -7.26 4.56 18.35
C LEU A 210 -7.36 6.08 18.31
N ALA A 211 -8.45 6.61 17.76
CA ALA A 211 -8.71 8.03 17.54
C ALA A 211 -10.21 8.32 17.80
N PRO A 212 -10.64 8.49 19.06
CA PRO A 212 -12.03 8.76 19.40
C PRO A 212 -12.43 10.17 18.94
N ASP A 213 -13.71 10.33 18.62
CA ASP A 213 -14.38 11.60 18.30
C ASP A 213 -13.79 12.41 17.12
N GLU A 214 -13.16 11.71 16.17
CA GLU A 214 -12.62 12.34 14.96
C GLU A 214 -13.63 12.31 13.82
N SER A 215 -13.79 13.45 13.16
CA SER A 215 -14.72 13.63 12.04
C SER A 215 -14.09 13.40 10.66
N ALA A 216 -12.79 13.54 10.54
CA ALA A 216 -12.05 13.39 9.29
C ALA A 216 -10.63 12.87 9.55
N PRO A 217 -10.48 11.65 10.09
CA PRO A 217 -9.17 11.09 10.35
C PRO A 217 -8.41 10.79 9.06
N VAL A 218 -7.10 10.94 9.11
CA VAL A 218 -6.18 10.43 8.10
C VAL A 218 -5.27 9.41 8.79
N VAL A 219 -5.17 8.23 8.22
CA VAL A 219 -4.36 7.14 8.76
C VAL A 219 -3.22 6.85 7.81
N ARG A 220 -2.00 7.05 8.26
CA ARG A 220 -0.80 6.54 7.61
C ARG A 220 -0.46 5.19 8.18
N VAL A 221 -0.31 4.22 7.32
CA VAL A 221 0.06 2.85 7.63
C VAL A 221 1.46 2.61 7.11
N THR A 222 2.38 2.17 7.95
CA THR A 222 3.73 1.76 7.54
C THR A 222 4.00 0.34 8.01
N THR A 223 4.76 -0.43 7.24
CA THR A 223 5.03 -1.83 7.55
C THR A 223 6.50 -2.15 7.48
N ASP A 224 6.93 -3.04 8.37
CA ASP A 224 8.19 -3.74 8.31
C ASP A 224 7.93 -5.22 8.01
N GLY A 225 8.70 -5.83 7.12
CA GLY A 225 8.50 -7.19 6.62
C GLY A 225 7.65 -7.20 5.34
N ALA A 226 6.51 -7.90 5.36
CA ALA A 226 5.62 -7.92 4.18
C ALA A 226 4.85 -6.60 4.01
N GLY A 227 4.54 -6.27 2.75
CA GLY A 227 3.56 -5.23 2.47
C GLY A 227 2.15 -5.67 2.86
N VAL A 228 1.30 -4.71 3.24
CA VAL A 228 -0.11 -4.98 3.55
C VAL A 228 -1.03 -4.16 2.66
N VAL A 229 -2.26 -4.64 2.51
CA VAL A 229 -3.37 -3.85 1.99
C VAL A 229 -4.17 -3.33 3.16
N ALA A 230 -4.30 -2.00 3.22
CA ALA A 230 -5.05 -1.31 4.26
C ALA A 230 -6.33 -0.71 3.65
N THR A 231 -7.46 -0.91 4.32
CA THR A 231 -8.76 -0.34 3.94
C THR A 231 -9.53 0.14 5.17
N LEU A 232 -10.34 1.18 5.02
CA LEU A 232 -11.30 1.58 6.04
C LEU A 232 -12.71 1.17 5.60
N HIS A 233 -13.40 0.47 6.48
CA HIS A 233 -14.83 0.17 6.34
C HIS A 233 -15.59 1.15 7.22
N TYR A 234 -16.36 1.99 6.60
CA TYR A 234 -17.08 3.07 7.26
C TYR A 234 -18.59 2.82 7.19
N SER A 235 -19.27 2.89 8.32
CA SER A 235 -20.72 2.74 8.41
C SER A 235 -21.36 3.83 9.25
N ILE A 236 -22.59 4.17 8.89
CA ILE A 236 -23.39 5.20 9.52
C ILE A 236 -24.67 4.57 10.08
N VAL A 237 -24.98 4.94 11.31
CA VAL A 237 -26.27 4.62 11.96
C VAL A 237 -26.90 5.93 12.41
N ARG A 238 -28.13 6.19 11.98
CA ARG A 238 -28.93 7.33 12.41
C ARG A 238 -30.05 6.88 13.34
N GLY A 239 -29.96 7.28 14.59
CA GLY A 239 -30.85 6.74 15.62
C GLY A 239 -30.63 5.25 15.81
N LEU A 240 -31.55 4.43 15.36
CA LEU A 240 -31.49 2.95 15.39
C LEU A 240 -31.47 2.32 14.01
N GLU A 241 -31.40 3.11 12.95
CA GLU A 241 -31.46 2.61 11.57
C GLU A 241 -30.10 2.72 10.88
N ALA A 242 -29.74 1.68 10.15
CA ALA A 242 -28.57 1.71 9.28
C ALA A 242 -28.82 2.66 8.10
N ASP A 243 -27.87 3.56 7.83
CA ASP A 243 -28.05 4.63 6.86
C ASP A 243 -27.04 4.59 5.71
N GLY A 244 -25.81 4.18 5.96
CA GLY A 244 -24.79 4.18 4.91
C GLY A 244 -23.63 3.24 5.18
N LEU A 245 -22.95 2.90 4.09
CA LEU A 245 -21.75 2.08 4.07
C LEU A 245 -20.79 2.60 3.00
N SER A 246 -19.52 2.64 3.29
CA SER A 246 -18.47 2.97 2.32
C SER A 246 -17.19 2.21 2.65
N VAL A 247 -16.40 1.93 1.63
CA VAL A 247 -15.03 1.40 1.79
C VAL A 247 -14.05 2.40 1.19
N ILE A 248 -12.99 2.69 1.91
CA ILE A 248 -11.95 3.64 1.54
C ILE A 248 -10.65 2.84 1.37
N THR A 249 -10.09 2.91 0.19
CA THR A 249 -8.80 2.28 -0.16
C THR A 249 -7.65 3.26 0.04
N SER A 250 -6.44 2.75 -0.06
CA SER A 250 -5.24 3.58 0.08
C SER A 250 -5.15 4.61 -1.04
N GLN A 251 -4.78 5.81 -0.66
CA GLN A 251 -4.45 6.92 -1.56
C GLN A 251 -2.94 7.07 -1.66
N GLU A 252 -2.49 7.80 -2.66
CA GLU A 252 -1.08 8.18 -2.74
C GLU A 252 -0.65 9.09 -1.58
N ALA A 253 0.64 9.01 -1.24
CA ALA A 253 1.24 9.85 -0.21
C ALA A 253 1.04 11.35 -0.49
N PRO A 254 0.95 12.20 0.54
CA PRO A 254 0.83 13.64 0.38
C PRO A 254 1.95 14.21 -0.50
N SER A 255 1.62 15.14 -1.39
CA SER A 255 2.57 15.82 -2.26
C SER A 255 2.31 17.32 -2.32
N VAL A 256 3.33 18.09 -2.70
CA VAL A 256 3.24 19.55 -2.82
C VAL A 256 2.38 20.01 -4.00
N LEU A 257 2.15 19.14 -4.97
CA LEU A 257 1.29 19.38 -6.11
C LEU A 257 0.46 18.13 -6.39
N ARG A 258 -0.85 18.29 -6.45
CA ARG A 258 -1.78 17.23 -6.80
C ARG A 258 -2.81 17.74 -7.81
N VAL A 259 -3.07 16.94 -8.82
CA VAL A 259 -4.12 17.23 -9.83
C VAL A 259 -5.28 16.27 -9.57
N ILE A 260 -6.44 16.81 -9.29
CA ILE A 260 -7.67 16.06 -9.07
C ILE A 260 -8.61 16.35 -10.24
N PRO A 261 -8.62 15.51 -11.27
CA PRO A 261 -9.51 15.71 -12.42
C PRO A 261 -10.95 15.29 -12.05
N GLY A 262 -11.92 15.83 -12.77
CA GLY A 262 -13.31 15.39 -12.67
C GLY A 262 -14.07 15.92 -11.45
N LEU A 263 -13.54 16.93 -10.75
CA LEU A 263 -14.31 17.62 -9.73
C LEU A 263 -15.51 18.32 -10.38
N PHE A 264 -16.70 17.94 -9.94
CA PHE A 264 -17.95 18.61 -10.29
C PHE A 264 -18.37 19.48 -9.12
N ALA A 265 -18.44 20.79 -9.34
CA ALA A 265 -19.03 21.72 -8.39
C ALA A 265 -20.50 21.97 -8.81
N PRO A 266 -21.48 21.64 -7.96
CA PRO A 266 -22.88 21.98 -8.25
C PRO A 266 -23.04 23.50 -8.37
N GLU A 267 -23.99 23.94 -9.18
CA GLU A 267 -24.35 25.37 -9.29
C GLU A 267 -24.90 25.90 -7.95
N ASP A 268 -24.76 27.19 -7.72
CA ASP A 268 -25.11 27.83 -6.46
C ASP A 268 -26.60 27.68 -6.08
N ASP A 269 -27.50 27.62 -7.05
CA ASP A 269 -28.92 27.38 -6.86
C ASP A 269 -29.20 25.96 -6.36
N VAL A 270 -28.45 24.96 -6.86
CA VAL A 270 -28.52 23.57 -6.39
C VAL A 270 -28.01 23.48 -4.96
N LEU A 271 -26.86 24.11 -4.65
CA LEU A 271 -26.33 24.18 -3.29
C LEU A 271 -27.31 24.89 -2.34
N GLY A 272 -27.90 26.00 -2.77
CA GLY A 272 -28.93 26.72 -2.01
C GLY A 272 -30.13 25.82 -1.70
N SER A 273 -30.59 25.05 -2.66
CA SER A 273 -31.71 24.10 -2.48
C SER A 273 -31.36 22.95 -1.54
N LEU A 274 -30.13 22.46 -1.58
CA LEU A 274 -29.66 21.38 -0.71
C LEU A 274 -29.54 21.85 0.75
N ARG A 275 -29.00 23.05 0.99
CA ARG A 275 -28.85 23.62 2.35
C ARG A 275 -30.17 23.79 3.08
N THR A 276 -31.29 23.90 2.36
CA THR A 276 -32.63 24.00 2.97
C THR A 276 -33.21 22.63 3.38
N LYS A 277 -32.58 21.51 2.95
CA LYS A 277 -33.03 20.17 3.32
C LYS A 277 -32.45 19.76 4.65
N GLU A 278 -33.23 19.07 5.46
CA GLU A 278 -32.80 18.50 6.72
C GLU A 278 -31.61 17.54 6.50
N GLY A 279 -30.54 17.76 7.25
CA GLY A 279 -29.30 16.96 7.17
C GLY A 279 -28.27 17.45 6.16
N TYR A 280 -28.51 18.55 5.44
CA TYR A 280 -27.58 19.11 4.45
C TYR A 280 -27.16 20.57 4.79
N GLY A 281 -27.42 21.03 5.99
CA GLY A 281 -27.13 22.42 6.38
C GLY A 281 -25.66 22.85 6.40
N ASP A 282 -24.77 21.88 6.45
CA ASP A 282 -23.32 22.10 6.59
C ASP A 282 -22.54 21.91 5.25
N ILE A 283 -23.22 21.93 4.12
CA ILE A 283 -22.61 21.80 2.78
C ILE A 283 -22.12 23.17 2.28
#